data_68df716aa48936e191548fd25e19025c
#
_entry.id   68df716aa48936e191548fd25e19025c
#
_cell.length_a   1.000
_cell.length_b   1.000
_cell.length_c   1.000
_cell.angle_alpha   90.00
_cell.angle_beta   90.00
_cell.angle_gamma   90.00
#
_symmetry.space_group_name_H-M   'P 1'
#
loop_
_entity.id
_entity.type
_entity.pdbx_description
1 polymer ?
#
loop_
_entity_poly.entity_id
_entity_poly.type
_entity_poly.pdbx_seq_one_letter_code
_entity_poly.pdbx_strand_id
1 'polypeptide(L)'
;LLCHASFSGNASASRYNLAAGESVTVEVGDLLFDNGTSASCIDPLVCGTTYVFRAFAHANSTYNKSDWTPTLECSTLPCEDLQNNCTYTQGYWKTHGPIPTGNNTNVWPVTSLTLGTVNYTDLQLQAIFDKPAQGNGLISLAHQLIAAKLNIANGADGSAVAATIAAADALIGGLVVPPVGRGSLAPSNFS
;
A
#
# COMPACT_ATOMS: atom_id res chain seq x y z
N LEU A 1 -8.49 -14.13 -25.34
CA LEU A 1 -9.57 -14.25 -24.75
C LEU A 1 -9.70 -14.84 -23.66
N LEU A 2 -10.02 -14.75 -23.03
CA LEU A 2 -11.30 -14.60 -22.97
C LEU A 2 -11.85 -15.65 -22.13
N CYS A 3 -11.90 -15.29 -20.87
CA CYS A 3 -12.71 -16.01 -19.94
C CYS A 3 -14.14 -15.69 -20.26
N HIS A 4 -15.00 -16.65 -20.20
CA HIS A 4 -16.41 -16.38 -20.07
C HIS A 4 -16.94 -17.18 -18.90
N ALA A 5 -17.82 -16.56 -18.17
CA ALA A 5 -18.56 -17.19 -17.12
C ALA A 5 -20.01 -17.26 -17.53
N SER A 6 -20.63 -18.36 -17.26
CA SER A 6 -22.06 -18.55 -17.44
C SER A 6 -22.76 -18.33 -16.12
N PHE A 7 -23.67 -17.38 -16.06
CA PHE A 7 -24.51 -17.19 -14.90
C PHE A 7 -25.62 -18.22 -14.78
N SER A 8 -25.94 -18.89 -15.82
CA SER A 8 -26.91 -19.99 -15.76
C SER A 8 -26.33 -21.26 -15.16
N GLY A 9 -25.07 -21.32 -14.88
CA GLY A 9 -24.32 -22.36 -14.17
C GLY A 9 -24.78 -23.73 -14.42
N ASN A 10 -25.02 -24.36 -15.28
CA ASN A 10 -25.69 -25.52 -15.77
C ASN A 10 -27.24 -25.42 -15.80
N ALA A 11 -27.84 -26.21 -16.60
CA ALA A 11 -29.27 -26.21 -16.89
C ALA A 11 -30.20 -26.48 -15.68
N SER A 12 -29.66 -26.81 -14.53
CA SER A 12 -30.40 -27.02 -13.30
C SER A 12 -30.38 -25.84 -12.33
N ALA A 13 -29.58 -24.82 -12.59
CA ALA A 13 -29.51 -23.63 -11.70
C ALA A 13 -30.57 -22.62 -12.15
N SER A 14 -31.66 -22.53 -11.43
CA SER A 14 -32.70 -21.51 -11.61
C SER A 14 -32.26 -20.09 -11.19
N ARG A 15 -31.01 -19.95 -10.75
CA ARG A 15 -30.49 -18.76 -10.09
C ARG A 15 -30.52 -17.49 -10.97
N TYR A 16 -30.55 -17.66 -12.28
CA TYR A 16 -30.53 -16.53 -13.22
C TYR A 16 -31.53 -16.70 -14.38
N ASN A 17 -32.61 -17.43 -14.14
CA ASN A 17 -33.73 -17.46 -15.07
C ASN A 17 -34.53 -16.17 -14.94
N LEU A 18 -34.19 -15.19 -15.74
CA LEU A 18 -34.86 -13.89 -15.76
C LEU A 18 -36.08 -13.95 -16.69
N ALA A 19 -37.21 -13.47 -16.20
CA ALA A 19 -38.36 -13.18 -17.04
C ALA A 19 -38.14 -11.91 -17.85
N ALA A 20 -38.94 -11.67 -18.86
CA ALA A 20 -38.84 -10.45 -19.66
C ALA A 20 -39.02 -9.20 -18.79
N GLY A 21 -38.05 -8.30 -18.84
CA GLY A 21 -38.04 -7.06 -18.02
C GLY A 21 -37.39 -7.20 -16.64
N GLU A 22 -36.99 -8.41 -16.22
CA GLU A 22 -36.24 -8.59 -15.00
C GLU A 22 -34.75 -8.33 -15.23
N SER A 23 -34.04 -7.93 -14.18
CA SER A 23 -32.61 -7.71 -14.16
C SER A 23 -31.94 -8.37 -12.96
N VAL A 24 -30.67 -8.68 -13.09
CA VAL A 24 -29.83 -9.18 -12.01
C VAL A 24 -28.55 -8.37 -11.95
N THR A 25 -28.10 -8.08 -10.75
CA THR A 25 -26.77 -7.54 -10.50
C THR A 25 -25.84 -8.70 -10.13
N VAL A 26 -24.69 -8.75 -10.77
CA VAL A 26 -23.69 -9.79 -10.51
C VAL A 26 -22.38 -9.12 -10.14
N GLU A 27 -21.80 -9.57 -9.04
CA GLU A 27 -20.43 -9.17 -8.66
C GLU A 27 -19.42 -9.97 -9.47
N VAL A 28 -18.35 -9.33 -9.92
CA VAL A 28 -17.37 -9.97 -10.82
C VAL A 28 -16.53 -10.98 -10.06
N GLY A 29 -16.50 -11.14 -8.83
CA GLY A 29 -15.86 -12.23 -8.08
C GLY A 29 -16.73 -13.48 -7.95
N ASP A 30 -18.03 -13.36 -8.17
CA ASP A 30 -19.01 -14.46 -8.05
C ASP A 30 -19.24 -15.24 -9.36
N LEU A 31 -18.43 -14.98 -10.37
CA LEU A 31 -18.56 -15.64 -11.66
C LEU A 31 -18.20 -17.11 -11.56
N LEU A 32 -19.17 -17.98 -11.86
CA LEU A 32 -18.95 -19.42 -11.97
C LEU A 32 -18.36 -19.74 -13.35
N PHE A 33 -17.28 -20.47 -13.36
CA PHE A 33 -16.67 -20.94 -14.60
C PHE A 33 -17.46 -22.09 -15.19
N ASP A 34 -17.74 -22.03 -16.47
CA ASP A 34 -18.34 -23.12 -17.22
C ASP A 34 -17.29 -24.20 -17.57
N ASN A 35 -17.77 -25.44 -17.78
CA ASN A 35 -16.96 -26.50 -18.36
C ASN A 35 -16.41 -26.03 -19.73
N GLY A 36 -15.11 -25.98 -19.86
CA GLY A 36 -14.43 -25.49 -21.06
C GLY A 36 -13.91 -24.04 -20.97
N THR A 37 -14.08 -23.37 -19.83
CA THR A 37 -13.39 -22.11 -19.55
C THR A 37 -11.89 -22.34 -19.40
N SER A 38 -11.11 -21.38 -19.92
CA SER A 38 -9.66 -21.44 -19.76
C SER A 38 -9.26 -21.33 -18.30
N ALA A 39 -8.29 -22.12 -17.89
CA ALA A 39 -7.65 -21.99 -16.57
C ALA A 39 -6.94 -20.63 -16.36
N SER A 40 -6.86 -19.79 -17.39
CA SER A 40 -6.33 -18.42 -17.30
C SER A 40 -7.37 -17.40 -16.83
N CYS A 41 -8.59 -17.80 -16.55
CA CYS A 41 -9.60 -16.96 -15.91
C CYS A 41 -9.23 -16.77 -14.45
N ILE A 42 -8.67 -15.64 -14.11
CA ILE A 42 -8.16 -15.33 -12.79
C ILE A 42 -9.18 -14.46 -12.05
N ASP A 43 -9.56 -14.93 -10.87
CA ASP A 43 -10.20 -14.15 -9.83
C ASP A 43 -9.23 -14.13 -8.63
N PRO A 44 -8.88 -12.97 -8.07
CA PRO A 44 -9.49 -11.65 -8.25
C PRO A 44 -9.04 -10.90 -9.51
N LEU A 45 -9.76 -9.82 -9.83
CA LEU A 45 -9.39 -8.92 -10.91
C LEU A 45 -8.01 -8.32 -10.68
N VAL A 46 -7.23 -8.22 -11.75
CA VAL A 46 -5.90 -7.60 -11.72
C VAL A 46 -6.06 -6.09 -11.78
N CYS A 47 -5.36 -5.34 -10.93
CA CYS A 47 -5.35 -3.89 -10.96
C CYS A 47 -4.78 -3.33 -12.26
N GLY A 48 -5.09 -2.09 -12.63
CA GLY A 48 -4.61 -1.41 -13.82
C GLY A 48 -4.98 -2.10 -15.13
N THR A 49 -6.02 -2.94 -15.11
CA THR A 49 -6.40 -3.77 -16.24
C THR A 49 -7.76 -3.36 -16.77
N THR A 50 -7.88 -3.20 -18.07
CA THR A 50 -9.17 -2.96 -18.73
C THR A 50 -9.83 -4.30 -19.06
N TYR A 51 -11.02 -4.51 -18.52
CA TYR A 51 -11.87 -5.67 -18.79
C TYR A 51 -13.01 -5.28 -19.73
N VAL A 52 -13.31 -6.18 -20.65
CA VAL A 52 -14.37 -6.01 -21.62
C VAL A 52 -15.47 -7.00 -21.33
N PHE A 53 -16.65 -6.51 -21.08
CA PHE A 53 -17.83 -7.30 -20.73
C PHE A 53 -18.84 -7.31 -21.87
N ARG A 54 -19.48 -8.42 -22.06
CA ARG A 54 -20.65 -8.57 -22.94
C ARG A 54 -21.50 -9.74 -22.43
N ALA A 55 -22.75 -9.71 -22.72
CA ALA A 55 -23.69 -10.73 -22.30
C ALA A 55 -24.53 -11.25 -23.49
N PHE A 56 -25.11 -12.41 -23.32
CA PHE A 56 -26.10 -12.97 -24.22
C PHE A 56 -27.05 -13.86 -23.44
N ALA A 57 -28.25 -14.06 -23.95
CA ALA A 57 -29.19 -15.02 -23.42
C ALA A 57 -29.01 -16.35 -24.13
N HIS A 58 -28.91 -17.46 -23.34
CA HIS A 58 -28.83 -18.78 -23.88
C HIS A 58 -30.14 -19.20 -24.57
N ALA A 59 -30.05 -20.06 -25.57
CA ALA A 59 -31.21 -20.75 -26.14
C ALA A 59 -31.89 -21.62 -25.08
N ASN A 60 -33.21 -21.75 -25.20
CA ASN A 60 -34.01 -22.74 -24.48
C ASN A 60 -34.95 -23.46 -25.47
N SER A 61 -35.89 -24.25 -24.96
CA SER A 61 -36.83 -25.01 -25.80
C SER A 61 -37.78 -24.13 -26.63
N THR A 62 -37.89 -22.84 -26.28
CA THR A 62 -38.86 -21.91 -26.91
C THR A 62 -38.17 -20.80 -27.69
N TYR A 63 -36.98 -20.37 -27.27
CA TYR A 63 -36.29 -19.24 -27.84
C TYR A 63 -34.86 -19.62 -28.30
N ASN A 64 -34.43 -19.02 -29.40
CA ASN A 64 -33.08 -19.12 -29.89
C ASN A 64 -32.12 -18.26 -29.00
N LYS A 65 -30.82 -18.59 -29.06
CA LYS A 65 -29.78 -17.76 -28.45
C LYS A 65 -29.87 -16.34 -28.99
N SER A 66 -29.72 -15.33 -28.11
CA SER A 66 -29.63 -13.92 -28.53
C SER A 66 -28.30 -13.62 -29.16
N ASP A 67 -28.21 -12.48 -29.85
CA ASP A 67 -26.94 -11.83 -30.17
C ASP A 67 -26.25 -11.36 -28.89
N TRP A 68 -24.97 -11.07 -29.00
CA TRP A 68 -24.23 -10.46 -27.94
C TRP A 68 -24.63 -8.99 -27.73
N THR A 69 -24.66 -8.54 -26.49
CA THR A 69 -24.77 -7.11 -26.21
C THR A 69 -23.57 -6.35 -26.80
N PRO A 70 -23.68 -5.05 -27.03
CA PRO A 70 -22.52 -4.18 -27.19
C PRO A 70 -21.52 -4.41 -26.04
N THR A 71 -20.25 -4.23 -26.33
CA THR A 71 -19.19 -4.34 -25.31
C THR A 71 -19.27 -3.18 -24.32
N LEU A 72 -19.09 -3.50 -23.04
CA LEU A 72 -18.86 -2.54 -21.97
C LEU A 72 -17.41 -2.68 -21.51
N GLU A 73 -16.67 -1.60 -21.54
CA GLU A 73 -15.30 -1.57 -21.05
C GLU A 73 -15.25 -0.92 -19.66
N CYS A 74 -14.61 -1.60 -18.71
CA CYS A 74 -14.37 -1.11 -17.37
C CYS A 74 -12.93 -1.39 -17.00
N SER A 75 -12.23 -0.39 -16.46
CA SER A 75 -10.87 -0.56 -15.96
C SER A 75 -10.88 -0.64 -14.44
N THR A 76 -10.11 -1.56 -13.90
CA THR A 76 -9.75 -1.52 -12.49
C THR A 76 -8.88 -0.29 -12.23
N LEU A 77 -8.87 0.16 -10.99
CA LEU A 77 -7.95 1.22 -10.58
C LEU A 77 -6.52 0.82 -10.97
N PRO A 78 -5.66 1.80 -11.28
CA PRO A 78 -4.24 1.52 -11.49
C PRO A 78 -3.74 0.60 -10.37
N CYS A 79 -2.81 -0.28 -10.69
CA CYS A 79 -2.05 -0.90 -9.62
C CYS A 79 -1.42 0.28 -8.88
N GLU A 80 -2.00 0.66 -7.75
CA GLU A 80 -1.18 1.38 -6.82
C GLU A 80 0.04 0.49 -6.69
N ASP A 81 1.21 1.03 -6.99
CA ASP A 81 2.41 0.47 -6.44
C ASP A 81 2.10 0.36 -4.95
N LEU A 82 1.78 -0.85 -4.52
CA LEU A 82 1.82 -1.20 -3.12
C LEU A 82 3.31 -1.17 -2.77
N GLN A 83 3.90 -0.02 -2.96
CA GLN A 83 5.11 0.38 -2.30
C GLN A 83 4.72 0.32 -0.84
N ASN A 84 4.93 -0.86 -0.32
CA ASN A 84 4.81 -1.25 1.06
C ASN A 84 4.39 -0.08 1.95
N ASN A 85 3.08 0.19 2.09
CA ASN A 85 2.57 1.09 3.12
C ASN A 85 2.88 0.55 4.53
N CYS A 86 3.72 -0.47 4.61
CA CYS A 86 4.26 -1.00 5.83
C CYS A 86 5.22 0.02 6.43
N THR A 87 4.84 0.53 7.59
CA THR A 87 5.74 1.35 8.40
C THR A 87 6.57 0.45 9.30
N TYR A 88 7.86 0.71 9.33
CA TYR A 88 8.79 0.00 10.20
C TYR A 88 9.08 0.84 11.44
N THR A 89 9.38 0.15 12.55
CA THR A 89 9.73 0.79 13.81
C THR A 89 11.14 1.39 13.78
N GLN A 90 11.42 2.30 14.72
CA GLN A 90 12.79 2.79 14.94
C GLN A 90 13.79 1.65 15.18
N GLY A 91 13.37 0.57 15.87
CA GLY A 91 14.21 -0.60 16.14
C GLY A 91 14.56 -1.36 14.87
N TYR A 92 13.62 -1.50 13.93
CA TYR A 92 13.88 -2.08 12.61
C TYR A 92 14.91 -1.25 11.85
N TRP A 93 14.67 0.06 11.69
CA TRP A 93 15.58 0.94 10.98
C TRP A 93 16.97 0.97 11.60
N LYS A 94 17.05 0.96 12.94
CA LYS A 94 18.32 0.89 13.66
C LYS A 94 19.14 -0.35 13.30
N THR A 95 18.51 -1.51 13.17
CA THR A 95 19.20 -2.79 12.91
C THR A 95 19.45 -3.06 11.43
N HIS A 96 18.81 -2.32 10.54
CA HIS A 96 18.89 -2.46 9.08
C HIS A 96 19.45 -1.21 8.39
N GLY A 97 20.22 -0.42 9.12
CA GLY A 97 20.85 0.80 8.61
C GLY A 97 22.23 0.56 8.00
N PRO A 98 23.00 1.65 7.79
CA PRO A 98 24.34 1.59 7.19
C PRO A 98 25.33 0.68 7.93
N ILE A 99 25.13 0.46 9.24
CA ILE A 99 25.87 -0.49 10.04
C ILE A 99 24.88 -1.54 10.56
N PRO A 100 24.55 -2.56 9.76
CA PRO A 100 23.53 -3.53 10.11
C PRO A 100 23.95 -4.39 11.29
N THR A 101 22.98 -4.85 12.09
CA THR A 101 23.24 -5.70 13.25
C THR A 101 22.94 -7.17 12.91
N GLY A 102 23.83 -8.07 13.28
CA GLY A 102 23.68 -9.51 13.03
C GLY A 102 23.76 -9.84 11.55
N ASN A 103 22.81 -10.64 11.06
CA ASN A 103 22.73 -11.05 9.65
C ASN A 103 21.86 -10.11 8.78
N ASN A 104 21.50 -8.94 9.29
CA ASN A 104 20.70 -7.98 8.54
C ASN A 104 21.53 -7.29 7.44
N THR A 105 20.86 -6.70 6.48
CA THR A 105 21.47 -5.90 5.41
C THR A 105 21.00 -4.45 5.52
N ASN A 106 21.77 -3.52 4.96
CA ASN A 106 21.33 -2.14 4.85
C ASN A 106 20.17 -2.03 3.84
N VAL A 107 19.04 -1.52 4.31
CA VAL A 107 17.83 -1.30 3.49
C VAL A 107 17.37 0.17 3.54
N TRP A 108 18.18 1.07 4.07
CA TRP A 108 17.82 2.48 4.10
C TRP A 108 17.66 3.05 2.70
N PRO A 109 16.54 3.73 2.39
CA PRO A 109 16.27 4.27 1.06
C PRO A 109 16.97 5.59 0.78
N VAL A 110 17.72 6.13 1.76
CA VAL A 110 18.37 7.45 1.68
C VAL A 110 19.78 7.39 2.24
N THR A 111 20.64 8.31 1.79
CA THR A 111 22.00 8.50 2.30
C THR A 111 22.12 9.71 3.24
N SER A 112 21.05 10.49 3.38
CA SER A 112 20.97 11.61 4.32
C SER A 112 19.52 11.99 4.60
N LEU A 113 19.27 12.63 5.77
CA LEU A 113 17.99 13.25 6.12
C LEU A 113 18.24 14.57 6.84
N THR A 114 17.34 15.52 6.65
CA THR A 114 17.30 16.76 7.41
C THR A 114 16.39 16.60 8.63
N LEU A 115 16.89 16.93 9.82
CA LEU A 115 16.12 17.05 11.06
C LEU A 115 16.18 18.49 11.52
N GLY A 116 15.04 19.17 11.60
CA GLY A 116 14.99 20.61 11.74
C GLY A 116 15.63 21.30 10.54
N THR A 117 16.70 22.04 10.77
CA THR A 117 17.48 22.73 9.72
C THR A 117 18.84 22.08 9.45
N VAL A 118 19.17 20.99 10.14
CA VAL A 118 20.47 20.31 10.06
C VAL A 118 20.36 19.04 9.22
N ASN A 119 21.22 18.91 8.22
CA ASN A 119 21.32 17.69 7.41
C ASN A 119 22.32 16.73 8.05
N TYR A 120 21.93 15.46 8.14
CA TYR A 120 22.71 14.36 8.69
C TYR A 120 22.93 13.28 7.62
N THR A 121 24.16 12.77 7.54
CA THR A 121 24.41 11.57 6.73
C THR A 121 23.77 10.34 7.37
N ASP A 122 23.62 9.27 6.59
CA ASP A 122 23.12 7.99 7.06
C ASP A 122 23.92 7.43 8.27
N LEU A 123 25.25 7.53 8.24
CA LEU A 123 26.10 7.13 9.37
C LEU A 123 25.86 7.98 10.64
N GLN A 124 25.61 9.28 10.47
CA GLN A 124 25.26 10.15 11.59
C GLN A 124 23.87 9.82 12.15
N LEU A 125 22.89 9.52 11.29
CA LEU A 125 21.56 9.08 11.70
C LEU A 125 21.62 7.74 12.42
N GLN A 126 22.44 6.80 11.96
CA GLN A 126 22.70 5.54 12.64
C GLN A 126 23.29 5.78 14.04
N ALA A 127 24.28 6.67 14.16
CA ALA A 127 24.87 7.00 15.45
C ALA A 127 23.86 7.67 16.41
N ILE A 128 22.87 8.42 15.88
CA ILE A 128 21.76 8.95 16.67
C ILE A 128 20.87 7.81 17.17
N PHE A 129 20.49 6.84 16.34
CA PHE A 129 19.74 5.68 16.78
C PHE A 129 20.44 4.82 17.83
N ASP A 130 21.77 4.75 17.77
CA ASP A 130 22.58 4.01 18.73
C ASP A 130 22.71 4.72 20.08
N LYS A 131 22.46 6.04 20.11
CA LYS A 131 22.56 6.83 21.33
C LYS A 131 21.31 6.70 22.18
N PRO A 132 21.38 6.16 23.42
CA PRO A 132 20.23 6.13 24.33
C PRO A 132 19.77 7.56 24.67
N ALA A 133 18.46 7.74 24.76
CA ALA A 133 17.88 9.06 25.05
C ALA A 133 18.26 9.59 26.45
N GLN A 134 18.26 8.75 27.47
CA GLN A 134 18.71 9.05 28.84
C GLN A 134 18.17 10.39 29.38
N GLY A 135 16.89 10.68 29.18
CA GLY A 135 16.25 11.92 29.62
C GLY A 135 16.44 13.13 28.66
N ASN A 136 17.14 12.97 27.55
CA ASN A 136 17.21 13.99 26.52
C ASN A 136 16.05 13.82 25.51
N GLY A 137 15.04 14.71 25.58
CA GLY A 137 13.89 14.71 24.69
C GLY A 137 14.25 14.89 23.21
N LEU A 138 15.34 15.59 22.90
CA LEU A 138 15.80 15.76 21.52
C LEU A 138 16.19 14.43 20.87
N ILE A 139 16.88 13.56 21.62
CA ILE A 139 17.25 12.22 21.10
C ILE A 139 16.00 11.36 20.90
N SER A 140 15.08 11.37 21.88
CA SER A 140 13.81 10.64 21.74
C SER A 140 13.01 11.08 20.52
N LEU A 141 12.89 12.41 20.32
CA LEU A 141 12.20 12.99 19.17
C LEU A 141 12.89 12.61 17.86
N ALA A 142 14.22 12.73 17.82
CA ALA A 142 15.00 12.38 16.63
C ALA A 142 14.83 10.93 16.23
N HIS A 143 14.79 9.97 17.16
CA HIS A 143 14.54 8.55 16.85
C HIS A 143 13.21 8.35 16.14
N GLN A 144 12.13 8.99 16.63
CA GLN A 144 10.81 8.88 16.00
C GLN A 144 10.78 9.59 14.64
N LEU A 145 11.37 10.77 14.55
CA LEU A 145 11.38 11.57 13.33
C LEU A 145 12.19 10.91 12.20
N ILE A 146 13.35 10.33 12.53
CA ILE A 146 14.15 9.55 11.57
C ILE A 146 13.34 8.37 11.06
N ALA A 147 12.72 7.61 11.95
CA ALA A 147 11.90 6.45 11.54
C ALA A 147 10.72 6.87 10.65
N ALA A 148 10.02 7.94 10.99
CA ALA A 148 8.92 8.47 10.17
C ALA A 148 9.39 8.90 8.79
N LYS A 149 10.50 9.64 8.70
CA LYS A 149 11.07 10.09 7.42
C LYS A 149 11.62 8.93 6.58
N LEU A 150 12.22 7.92 7.20
CA LEU A 150 12.65 6.69 6.51
C LEU A 150 11.47 5.91 5.96
N ASN A 151 10.36 5.80 6.72
CA ASN A 151 9.14 5.16 6.24
C ASN A 151 8.58 5.87 5.01
N ILE A 152 8.50 7.20 5.04
CA ILE A 152 8.02 7.98 3.88
C ILE A 152 8.96 7.81 2.69
N ALA A 153 10.27 7.88 2.90
CA ALA A 153 11.25 7.66 1.86
C ALA A 153 11.20 6.24 1.28
N ASN A 154 10.74 5.28 2.09
CA ASN A 154 10.51 3.88 1.69
C ASN A 154 9.12 3.67 1.05
N GLY A 155 8.35 4.72 0.78
CA GLY A 155 7.09 4.68 0.07
C GLY A 155 5.83 4.68 0.94
N ALA A 156 5.94 4.84 2.27
CA ALA A 156 4.75 4.97 3.11
C ALA A 156 4.04 6.31 2.87
N ASP A 157 2.71 6.32 2.88
CA ASP A 157 1.93 7.55 2.81
C ASP A 157 2.12 8.38 4.09
N GLY A 158 2.75 9.54 3.93
CA GLY A 158 3.01 10.48 5.02
C GLY A 158 1.90 11.52 5.23
N SER A 159 0.84 11.54 4.44
CA SER A 159 -0.17 12.61 4.43
C SER A 159 -0.80 12.85 5.81
N ALA A 160 -1.17 11.78 6.51
CA ALA A 160 -1.80 11.85 7.83
C ALA A 160 -0.87 12.38 8.94
N VAL A 161 0.45 12.29 8.74
CA VAL A 161 1.47 12.69 9.74
C VAL A 161 2.31 13.89 9.32
N ALA A 162 2.07 14.45 8.15
CA ALA A 162 2.87 15.54 7.60
C ALA A 162 2.96 16.76 8.54
N ALA A 163 1.83 17.16 9.13
CA ALA A 163 1.78 18.26 10.08
C ALA A 163 2.61 17.97 11.35
N THR A 164 2.54 16.73 11.84
CA THR A 164 3.31 16.28 13.03
C THR A 164 4.81 16.27 12.74
N ILE A 165 5.21 15.79 11.56
CA ILE A 165 6.61 15.81 11.11
C ILE A 165 7.13 17.26 11.01
N ALA A 166 6.34 18.16 10.42
CA ALA A 166 6.70 19.57 10.32
C ALA A 166 6.83 20.23 11.71
N ALA A 167 5.94 19.93 12.63
CA ALA A 167 6.03 20.42 14.01
C ALA A 167 7.26 19.87 14.75
N ALA A 168 7.61 18.60 14.54
CA ALA A 168 8.82 17.99 15.09
C ALA A 168 10.08 18.65 14.53
N ASP A 169 10.14 18.89 13.21
CA ASP A 169 11.25 19.62 12.59
C ASP A 169 11.37 21.05 13.13
N ALA A 170 10.25 21.75 13.27
CA ALA A 170 10.24 23.10 13.83
C ALA A 170 10.73 23.12 15.29
N LEU A 171 10.37 22.12 16.09
CA LEU A 171 10.82 21.99 17.47
C LEU A 171 12.33 21.69 17.57
N ILE A 172 12.87 20.85 16.69
CA ILE A 172 14.30 20.59 16.58
C ILE A 172 15.04 21.87 16.13
N GLY A 173 14.50 22.57 15.13
CA GLY A 173 15.08 23.80 14.60
C GLY A 173 16.55 23.61 14.21
N GLY A 174 17.43 24.44 14.77
CA GLY A 174 18.88 24.37 14.55
C GLY A 174 19.65 23.56 15.59
N LEU A 175 18.98 22.83 16.48
CA LEU A 175 19.65 21.99 17.47
C LEU A 175 20.33 20.77 16.81
N VAL A 176 21.63 20.64 17.08
CA VAL A 176 22.38 19.48 16.56
C VAL A 176 22.23 18.29 17.51
N VAL A 177 21.63 17.20 17.02
CA VAL A 177 21.28 16.01 17.81
C VAL A 177 22.53 15.25 18.23
N PRO A 178 22.65 14.83 19.53
CA PRO A 178 23.73 13.95 19.96
C PRO A 178 23.67 12.56 19.29
N PRO A 179 24.81 11.89 19.04
CA PRO A 179 26.18 12.27 19.42
C PRO A 179 26.87 13.22 18.44
N VAL A 180 26.23 13.62 17.35
CA VAL A 180 26.81 14.52 16.34
C VAL A 180 27.04 15.92 16.92
N GLY A 181 26.09 16.38 17.75
CA GLY A 181 26.21 17.65 18.48
C GLY A 181 25.94 17.49 19.97
N ARG A 182 25.50 18.59 20.59
CA ARG A 182 25.21 18.67 22.03
C ARG A 182 23.84 19.25 22.33
N GLY A 183 22.92 19.18 21.37
CA GLY A 183 21.55 19.67 21.53
C GLY A 183 20.81 18.90 22.61
N SER A 184 19.87 19.56 23.26
CA SER A 184 19.02 18.96 24.29
C SER A 184 17.63 19.60 24.30
N LEU A 185 16.61 18.81 24.59
CA LEU A 185 15.27 19.25 24.90
C LEU A 185 14.80 18.57 26.19
N ALA A 186 14.03 19.29 26.99
CA ALA A 186 13.43 18.71 28.18
C ALA A 186 12.37 17.66 27.78
N PRO A 187 12.28 16.51 28.51
CA PRO A 187 11.27 15.48 28.19
C PRO A 187 9.83 15.95 28.31
N SER A 188 9.55 16.95 29.14
CA SER A 188 8.23 17.50 29.39
C SER A 188 7.64 18.33 28.26
N ASN A 189 8.38 18.56 27.18
CA ASN A 189 7.90 19.33 26.02
C ASN A 189 7.07 18.48 25.03
N PHE A 190 6.69 17.26 25.43
CA PHE A 190 5.94 16.30 24.60
C PHE A 190 4.54 15.98 25.14
N SER A 191 3.91 16.92 25.86
CA SER A 191 2.51 16.79 26.27
C SER A 191 1.56 17.39 25.26
#